data_c9fee8402c5ca33e52a9feefd8fb0437
#
_entry.id   c9fee8402c5ca33e52a9feefd8fb0437
#
_cell.length_a   1.000
_cell.length_b   1.000
_cell.length_c   1.000
_cell.angle_alpha   90.00
_cell.angle_beta   90.00
_cell.angle_gamma   90.00
#
_symmetry.space_group_name_H-M   'P 1'
#
loop_
_entity.id
_entity.type
_entity.pdbx_description
1 polymer ?
#
loop_
_entity_poly.entity_id
_entity_poly.type
_entity_poly.pdbx_seq_one_letter_code
_entity_poly.pdbx_strand_id
1 'polypeptide(L)'
;MTDPGSRPLEGKVALVTGGSRGLGAATARLLARWGARVILTYRQQDEAASSVVASCSEETPGARALQMDLTEEASVRSAFEDVSAQEVSLDFLVANAAATALKPLLGLKMHQIDKTFAITVRHFILMVQMSFPLLEKTGGRIIAVSGADTLGYIPTHGLLAAAKASLETLVRYLAVELGPAGVTTLGVLPGYIDTDSIRMMTGPAYEPLKQAEIETHPFRMAASADDAAEAIALLCLPEARWLNGQIVQNDGGGIYAMQGRFFQAAVAARGGVAGDDSPIVGL
;
A
#
# COMPACT_ATOMS: atom_id res chain seq x y z
N MET A 1 -22.65 3.62 3.29
CA MET A 1 -22.14 3.50 4.68
C MET A 1 -22.38 2.07 5.10
N THR A 2 -21.35 1.28 5.29
CA THR A 2 -21.49 -0.06 5.88
C THR A 2 -22.01 0.10 7.32
N ASP A 3 -23.01 -0.69 7.66
CA ASP A 3 -23.52 -0.78 9.03
C ASP A 3 -22.34 -1.00 9.99
N PRO A 4 -22.23 -0.28 11.15
CA PRO A 4 -21.14 -0.45 12.10
C PRO A 4 -20.92 -1.90 12.60
N GLY A 5 -21.90 -2.77 12.43
CA GLY A 5 -21.81 -4.21 12.72
C GLY A 5 -21.56 -5.10 11.50
N SER A 6 -21.42 -4.54 10.30
CA SER A 6 -21.23 -5.29 9.07
C SER A 6 -19.84 -5.94 9.01
N ARG A 7 -19.80 -7.25 8.77
CA ARG A 7 -18.55 -8.02 8.55
C ARG A 7 -18.48 -8.51 7.09
N PRO A 8 -18.25 -7.59 6.13
CA PRO A 8 -18.36 -7.89 4.70
C PRO A 8 -17.32 -8.90 4.20
N LEU A 9 -16.28 -9.17 4.98
CA LEU A 9 -15.22 -10.12 4.66
C LEU A 9 -15.24 -11.36 5.56
N GLU A 10 -16.40 -11.67 6.18
CA GLU A 10 -16.51 -12.84 7.05
C GLU A 10 -16.20 -14.14 6.28
N GLY A 11 -15.40 -15.01 6.90
CA GLY A 11 -14.94 -16.26 6.30
C GLY A 11 -13.84 -16.10 5.23
N LYS A 12 -13.38 -14.89 4.94
CA LYS A 12 -12.27 -14.61 4.01
C LYS A 12 -10.92 -14.77 4.68
N VAL A 13 -9.89 -15.07 3.88
CA VAL A 13 -8.49 -15.17 4.32
C VAL A 13 -7.66 -14.14 3.59
N ALA A 14 -6.94 -13.31 4.36
CA ALA A 14 -6.08 -12.24 3.83
C ALA A 14 -4.62 -12.45 4.27
N LEU A 15 -3.69 -12.37 3.32
CA LEU A 15 -2.25 -12.31 3.57
C LEU A 15 -1.76 -10.90 3.33
N VAL A 16 -1.22 -10.25 4.39
CA VAL A 16 -0.71 -8.87 4.35
C VAL A 16 0.79 -8.86 4.57
N THR A 17 1.58 -8.47 3.58
CA THR A 17 3.03 -8.39 3.73
C THR A 17 3.46 -7.09 4.43
N GLY A 18 4.43 -7.19 5.36
CA GLY A 18 4.86 -6.04 6.16
C GLY A 18 3.78 -5.54 7.12
N GLY A 19 3.04 -6.48 7.73
CA GLY A 19 1.88 -6.20 8.58
C GLY A 19 2.19 -5.82 10.03
N SER A 20 3.46 -5.70 10.44
CA SER A 20 3.81 -5.41 11.84
C SER A 20 3.67 -3.94 12.24
N ARG A 21 3.62 -3.00 11.28
CA ARG A 21 3.52 -1.55 11.53
C ARG A 21 2.90 -0.78 10.38
N GLY A 22 2.63 0.51 10.62
CA GLY A 22 2.19 1.47 9.60
C GLY A 22 0.95 0.99 8.83
N LEU A 23 0.94 1.24 7.52
CA LEU A 23 -0.17 0.89 6.64
C LEU A 23 -0.50 -0.62 6.67
N GLY A 24 0.51 -1.49 6.70
CA GLY A 24 0.28 -2.94 6.75
C GLY A 24 -0.45 -3.37 8.03
N ALA A 25 -0.09 -2.82 9.18
CA ALA A 25 -0.75 -3.10 10.45
C ALA A 25 -2.19 -2.54 10.51
N ALA A 26 -2.40 -1.32 10.02
CA ALA A 26 -3.72 -0.73 9.90
C ALA A 26 -4.63 -1.56 8.98
N THR A 27 -4.10 -1.97 7.81
CA THR A 27 -4.79 -2.86 6.88
C THR A 27 -5.15 -4.19 7.53
N ALA A 28 -4.21 -4.83 8.22
CA ALA A 28 -4.44 -6.12 8.88
C ALA A 28 -5.58 -6.02 9.93
N ARG A 29 -5.55 -4.99 10.79
CA ARG A 29 -6.59 -4.75 11.80
C ARG A 29 -7.95 -4.46 11.17
N LEU A 30 -8.00 -3.65 10.11
CA LEU A 30 -9.25 -3.31 9.46
C LEU A 30 -9.87 -4.52 8.75
N LEU A 31 -9.07 -5.31 8.03
CA LEU A 31 -9.56 -6.54 7.40
C LEU A 31 -10.09 -7.54 8.45
N ALA A 32 -9.41 -7.67 9.61
CA ALA A 32 -9.88 -8.50 10.71
C ALA A 32 -11.20 -7.98 11.29
N ARG A 33 -11.34 -6.68 11.51
CA ARG A 33 -12.59 -6.03 11.94
C ARG A 33 -13.73 -6.28 10.96
N TRP A 34 -13.43 -6.35 9.65
CA TRP A 34 -14.41 -6.67 8.63
C TRP A 34 -14.68 -8.18 8.46
N GLY A 35 -14.05 -9.01 9.30
CA GLY A 35 -14.33 -10.45 9.38
C GLY A 35 -13.32 -11.35 8.68
N ALA A 36 -12.29 -10.81 8.05
CA ALA A 36 -11.28 -11.65 7.44
C ALA A 36 -10.31 -12.22 8.48
N ARG A 37 -9.95 -13.50 8.33
CA ARG A 37 -8.82 -14.08 9.06
C ARG A 37 -7.53 -13.62 8.42
N VAL A 38 -6.66 -12.98 9.21
CA VAL A 38 -5.45 -12.32 8.72
C VAL A 38 -4.19 -13.14 9.00
N ILE A 39 -3.42 -13.33 7.95
CA ILE A 39 -2.02 -13.76 8.03
C ILE A 39 -1.17 -12.53 7.70
N LEU A 40 -0.26 -12.16 8.57
CA LEU A 40 0.64 -11.05 8.27
C LEU A 40 2.10 -11.51 8.21
N THR A 41 2.93 -10.81 7.45
CA THR A 41 4.36 -11.07 7.47
C THR A 41 5.14 -9.91 8.05
N TYR A 42 6.28 -10.21 8.66
CA TYR A 42 7.19 -9.22 9.25
C TYR A 42 8.65 -9.67 9.07
N ARG A 43 9.59 -8.74 9.21
CA ARG A 43 11.03 -9.09 9.07
C ARG A 43 11.73 -9.29 10.40
N GLN A 44 11.65 -8.31 11.31
CA GLN A 44 12.48 -8.27 12.54
C GLN A 44 11.72 -7.80 13.78
N GLN A 45 10.47 -7.40 13.68
CA GLN A 45 9.71 -6.80 14.78
C GLN A 45 8.68 -7.79 15.34
N ASP A 46 9.15 -8.82 16.04
CA ASP A 46 8.34 -9.91 16.58
C ASP A 46 7.26 -9.40 17.55
N GLU A 47 7.62 -8.52 18.48
CA GLU A 47 6.68 -7.96 19.46
C GLU A 47 5.59 -7.12 18.77
N ALA A 48 5.97 -6.28 17.80
CA ALA A 48 5.01 -5.49 17.04
C ALA A 48 4.07 -6.38 16.21
N ALA A 49 4.60 -7.42 15.56
CA ALA A 49 3.81 -8.39 14.82
C ALA A 49 2.84 -9.14 15.74
N SER A 50 3.29 -9.58 16.91
CA SER A 50 2.48 -10.26 17.92
C SER A 50 1.35 -9.37 18.45
N SER A 51 1.62 -8.08 18.67
CA SER A 51 0.60 -7.09 19.07
C SER A 51 -0.48 -6.91 17.99
N VAL A 52 -0.10 -6.88 16.70
CA VAL A 52 -1.08 -6.80 15.61
C VAL A 52 -1.90 -8.08 15.52
N VAL A 53 -1.27 -9.25 15.66
CA VAL A 53 -1.97 -10.56 15.68
C VAL A 53 -2.98 -10.62 16.82
N ALA A 54 -2.62 -10.17 18.01
CA ALA A 54 -3.54 -10.13 19.16
C ALA A 54 -4.77 -9.28 18.83
N SER A 55 -4.57 -8.04 18.36
CA SER A 55 -5.67 -7.15 17.95
C SER A 55 -6.55 -7.76 16.83
N CYS A 56 -5.94 -8.41 15.84
CA CYS A 56 -6.70 -9.08 14.77
C CYS A 56 -7.50 -10.28 15.31
N SER A 57 -6.95 -11.02 16.28
CA SER A 57 -7.58 -12.22 16.84
C SER A 57 -8.75 -11.89 17.77
N GLU A 58 -8.76 -10.69 18.38
CA GLU A 58 -9.92 -10.17 19.13
C GLU A 58 -11.14 -9.96 18.20
N GLU A 59 -10.90 -9.53 16.97
CA GLU A 59 -11.95 -9.28 15.97
C GLU A 59 -12.34 -10.57 15.19
N THR A 60 -11.32 -11.33 14.73
CA THR A 60 -11.50 -12.56 13.97
C THR A 60 -10.45 -13.59 14.38
N PRO A 61 -10.85 -14.69 15.04
CA PRO A 61 -9.93 -15.71 15.53
C PRO A 61 -9.06 -16.34 14.43
N GLY A 62 -7.85 -16.74 14.80
CA GLY A 62 -6.91 -17.46 13.94
C GLY A 62 -5.99 -16.57 13.11
N ALA A 63 -5.85 -15.29 13.47
CA ALA A 63 -4.79 -14.46 12.93
C ALA A 63 -3.41 -14.99 13.35
N ARG A 64 -2.42 -14.88 12.46
CA ARG A 64 -1.03 -15.31 12.71
C ARG A 64 -0.01 -14.46 11.98
N ALA A 65 1.22 -14.50 12.45
CA ALA A 65 2.35 -13.81 11.84
C ALA A 65 3.41 -14.81 11.37
N LEU A 66 4.03 -14.50 10.23
CA LEU A 66 5.14 -15.26 9.65
C LEU A 66 6.35 -14.35 9.46
N GLN A 67 7.50 -14.82 9.88
CA GLN A 67 8.73 -14.10 9.58
C GLN A 67 9.08 -14.26 8.10
N MET A 68 9.30 -13.14 7.40
CA MET A 68 9.65 -13.13 5.99
C MET A 68 10.54 -11.94 5.65
N ASP A 69 11.77 -12.21 5.23
CA ASP A 69 12.67 -11.18 4.69
C ASP A 69 12.58 -11.15 3.17
N LEU A 70 12.02 -10.07 2.65
CA LEU A 70 11.91 -9.85 1.19
C LEU A 70 13.26 -9.57 0.50
N THR A 71 14.38 -9.58 1.21
CA THR A 71 15.69 -9.56 0.55
C THR A 71 16.18 -10.96 0.18
N GLU A 72 15.59 -12.00 0.78
CA GLU A 72 16.03 -13.38 0.67
C GLU A 72 14.93 -14.27 0.07
N GLU A 73 15.19 -14.78 -1.14
CA GLU A 73 14.22 -15.64 -1.85
C GLU A 73 13.80 -16.86 -1.05
N ALA A 74 14.74 -17.50 -0.37
CA ALA A 74 14.46 -18.68 0.47
C ALA A 74 13.49 -18.35 1.61
N SER A 75 13.60 -17.17 2.22
CA SER A 75 12.67 -16.71 3.26
C SER A 75 11.26 -16.49 2.71
N VAL A 76 11.15 -15.92 1.51
CA VAL A 76 9.85 -15.76 0.84
C VAL A 76 9.22 -17.11 0.54
N ARG A 77 9.98 -18.04 -0.04
CA ARG A 77 9.49 -19.41 -0.32
C ARG A 77 9.00 -20.12 0.92
N SER A 78 9.81 -20.14 1.98
CA SER A 78 9.47 -20.80 3.25
C SER A 78 8.16 -20.23 3.86
N ALA A 79 7.97 -18.89 3.84
CA ALA A 79 6.75 -18.29 4.35
C ALA A 79 5.51 -18.69 3.53
N PHE A 80 5.62 -18.74 2.20
CA PHE A 80 4.50 -19.14 1.34
C PHE A 80 4.25 -20.65 1.32
N GLU A 81 5.27 -21.48 1.53
CA GLU A 81 5.12 -22.93 1.78
C GLU A 81 4.34 -23.18 3.08
N ASP A 82 4.63 -22.44 4.16
CA ASP A 82 3.83 -22.47 5.39
C ASP A 82 2.37 -22.08 5.14
N VAL A 83 2.14 -20.97 4.42
CA VAL A 83 0.77 -20.55 4.04
C VAL A 83 0.08 -21.67 3.27
N SER A 84 0.72 -22.27 2.27
CA SER A 84 0.13 -23.31 1.43
C SER A 84 -0.12 -24.62 2.19
N ALA A 85 0.66 -24.90 3.23
CA ALA A 85 0.47 -26.10 4.08
C ALA A 85 -0.70 -25.95 5.05
N GLN A 86 -1.02 -24.74 5.49
CA GLN A 86 -2.01 -24.49 6.54
C GLN A 86 -3.33 -23.92 5.97
N GLU A 87 -3.33 -23.36 4.76
CA GLU A 87 -4.49 -22.73 4.17
C GLU A 87 -5.06 -23.55 2.99
N VAL A 88 -6.35 -23.73 3.00
CA VAL A 88 -7.06 -24.38 1.89
C VAL A 88 -7.18 -23.42 0.70
N SER A 89 -7.39 -22.14 0.97
CA SER A 89 -7.54 -21.07 -0.02
C SER A 89 -7.08 -19.73 0.53
N LEU A 90 -6.88 -18.77 -0.36
CA LEU A 90 -6.59 -17.37 -0.04
C LEU A 90 -7.55 -16.49 -0.83
N ASP A 91 -8.13 -15.48 -0.17
CA ASP A 91 -9.00 -14.51 -0.83
C ASP A 91 -8.24 -13.24 -1.22
N PHE A 92 -7.29 -12.80 -0.37
CA PHE A 92 -6.56 -11.55 -0.61
C PHE A 92 -5.06 -11.70 -0.36
N LEU A 93 -4.25 -11.25 -1.33
CA LEU A 93 -2.83 -10.96 -1.15
C LEU A 93 -2.62 -9.45 -1.18
N VAL A 94 -2.28 -8.84 -0.04
CA VAL A 94 -1.90 -7.42 0.04
C VAL A 94 -0.37 -7.31 0.06
N ALA A 95 0.21 -6.96 -1.08
CA ALA A 95 1.65 -6.74 -1.24
C ALA A 95 2.02 -5.31 -0.83
N ASN A 96 2.18 -5.10 0.49
CA ASN A 96 2.45 -3.80 1.08
C ASN A 96 3.93 -3.59 1.45
N ALA A 97 4.66 -4.64 1.83
CA ALA A 97 6.04 -4.50 2.29
C ALA A 97 6.95 -3.86 1.23
N ALA A 98 7.71 -2.86 1.64
CA ALA A 98 8.69 -2.18 0.80
C ALA A 98 9.93 -1.79 1.61
N ALA A 99 11.08 -1.71 0.93
CA ALA A 99 12.29 -1.11 1.45
C ALA A 99 13.15 -0.61 0.29
N THR A 100 13.75 0.56 0.45
CA THR A 100 14.60 1.20 -0.55
C THR A 100 15.69 2.05 0.09
N ALA A 101 16.67 2.46 -0.71
CA ALA A 101 17.63 3.49 -0.35
C ALA A 101 17.15 4.84 -0.93
N LEU A 102 16.88 5.79 -0.05
CA LEU A 102 16.50 7.17 -0.44
C LEU A 102 17.75 8.01 -0.67
N LYS A 103 18.17 8.11 -1.92
CA LYS A 103 19.35 8.86 -2.35
C LYS A 103 19.15 9.42 -3.76
N PRO A 104 19.87 10.52 -4.12
CA PRO A 104 19.97 10.92 -5.51
C PRO A 104 20.47 9.75 -6.39
N LEU A 105 19.94 9.63 -7.60
CA LEU A 105 20.25 8.48 -8.49
C LEU A 105 21.74 8.30 -8.74
N LEU A 106 22.49 9.40 -8.90
CA LEU A 106 23.94 9.35 -9.12
C LEU A 106 24.75 8.90 -7.89
N GLY A 107 24.14 8.92 -6.69
CA GLY A 107 24.76 8.48 -5.44
C GLY A 107 24.42 7.05 -5.04
N LEU A 108 23.66 6.33 -5.86
CA LEU A 108 23.25 4.93 -5.60
C LEU A 108 24.40 3.96 -5.90
N LYS A 109 24.50 2.94 -5.05
CA LYS A 109 25.36 1.77 -5.28
C LYS A 109 24.54 0.63 -5.88
N MET A 110 25.14 -0.21 -6.71
CA MET A 110 24.46 -1.31 -7.41
C MET A 110 23.67 -2.22 -6.46
N HIS A 111 24.24 -2.64 -5.34
CA HIS A 111 23.53 -3.47 -4.37
C HIS A 111 22.27 -2.82 -3.78
N GLN A 112 22.17 -1.49 -3.77
CA GLN A 112 20.95 -0.78 -3.32
C GLN A 112 19.87 -0.85 -4.39
N ILE A 113 20.26 -0.75 -5.66
CA ILE A 113 19.36 -0.93 -6.81
C ILE A 113 18.84 -2.36 -6.83
N ASP A 114 19.74 -3.34 -6.79
CA ASP A 114 19.41 -4.77 -6.80
C ASP A 114 18.44 -5.12 -5.66
N LYS A 115 18.74 -4.64 -4.45
CA LYS A 115 17.88 -4.87 -3.27
C LYS A 115 16.49 -4.27 -3.43
N THR A 116 16.37 -3.05 -3.93
CA THR A 116 15.06 -2.39 -4.11
C THR A 116 14.22 -3.12 -5.14
N PHE A 117 14.82 -3.50 -6.29
CA PHE A 117 14.12 -4.26 -7.32
C PHE A 117 13.83 -5.70 -6.89
N ALA A 118 14.71 -6.33 -6.12
CA ALA A 118 14.42 -7.64 -5.55
C ALA A 118 13.18 -7.62 -4.67
N ILE A 119 13.08 -6.67 -3.75
CA ILE A 119 11.95 -6.55 -2.82
C ILE A 119 10.66 -6.18 -3.56
N THR A 120 10.71 -5.17 -4.43
CA THR A 120 9.50 -4.54 -4.99
C THR A 120 8.99 -5.26 -6.24
N VAL A 121 9.88 -5.85 -7.05
CA VAL A 121 9.53 -6.43 -8.34
C VAL A 121 9.70 -7.95 -8.36
N ARG A 122 10.92 -8.44 -8.13
CA ARG A 122 11.21 -9.88 -8.24
C ARG A 122 10.41 -10.71 -7.25
N HIS A 123 10.43 -10.32 -5.97
CA HIS A 123 9.72 -11.09 -4.95
C HIS A 123 8.21 -10.82 -4.96
N PHE A 124 7.74 -9.72 -5.52
CA PHE A 124 6.32 -9.57 -5.82
C PHE A 124 5.84 -10.63 -6.81
N ILE A 125 6.57 -10.84 -7.91
CA ILE A 125 6.25 -11.91 -8.88
C ILE A 125 6.27 -13.27 -8.20
N LEU A 126 7.30 -13.56 -7.39
CA LEU A 126 7.40 -14.82 -6.65
C LEU A 126 6.21 -15.02 -5.70
N MET A 127 5.83 -14.01 -4.93
CA MET A 127 4.67 -14.06 -4.03
C MET A 127 3.38 -14.34 -4.81
N VAL A 128 3.18 -13.72 -5.97
CA VAL A 128 2.04 -13.99 -6.85
C VAL A 128 2.05 -15.45 -7.33
N GLN A 129 3.19 -15.94 -7.84
CA GLN A 129 3.32 -17.32 -8.30
C GLN A 129 2.99 -18.34 -7.21
N MET A 130 3.48 -18.11 -5.99
CA MET A 130 3.27 -19.04 -4.87
C MET A 130 1.86 -18.95 -4.28
N SER A 131 1.21 -17.77 -4.32
CA SER A 131 -0.16 -17.62 -3.82
C SER A 131 -1.24 -17.98 -4.84
N PHE A 132 -0.92 -17.99 -6.13
CA PHE A 132 -1.90 -18.22 -7.19
C PHE A 132 -2.73 -19.51 -7.02
N PRO A 133 -2.13 -20.68 -6.68
CA PRO A 133 -2.90 -21.90 -6.47
C PRO A 133 -3.93 -21.84 -5.34
N LEU A 134 -3.79 -20.90 -4.41
CA LEU A 134 -4.74 -20.63 -3.32
C LEU A 134 -5.77 -19.58 -3.74
N LEU A 135 -5.35 -18.55 -4.47
CA LEU A 135 -6.20 -17.45 -4.95
C LEU A 135 -7.19 -17.91 -6.02
N GLU A 136 -6.81 -18.79 -6.95
CA GLU A 136 -7.70 -19.29 -8.01
C GLU A 136 -8.91 -20.05 -7.46
N LYS A 137 -8.79 -20.69 -6.30
CA LYS A 137 -9.88 -21.43 -5.66
C LYS A 137 -11.05 -20.55 -5.23
N THR A 138 -10.78 -19.26 -4.97
CA THR A 138 -11.79 -18.31 -4.51
C THR A 138 -12.10 -17.23 -5.54
N GLY A 139 -11.39 -17.19 -6.68
CA GLY A 139 -11.37 -16.01 -7.54
C GLY A 139 -10.85 -14.81 -6.79
N GLY A 140 -9.75 -15.00 -6.05
CA GLY A 140 -9.20 -14.05 -5.09
C GLY A 140 -8.65 -12.78 -5.71
N ARG A 141 -8.02 -11.95 -4.88
CA ARG A 141 -7.56 -10.63 -5.30
C ARG A 141 -6.15 -10.33 -4.81
N ILE A 142 -5.35 -9.74 -5.69
CA ILE A 142 -4.02 -9.21 -5.39
C ILE A 142 -4.11 -7.69 -5.34
N ILE A 143 -3.66 -7.09 -4.23
CA ILE A 143 -3.58 -5.64 -4.06
C ILE A 143 -2.12 -5.26 -3.83
N ALA A 144 -1.53 -4.54 -4.78
CA ALA A 144 -0.15 -4.06 -4.71
C ALA A 144 -0.12 -2.61 -4.24
N VAL A 145 0.62 -2.32 -3.17
CA VAL A 145 0.77 -0.95 -2.67
C VAL A 145 1.90 -0.26 -3.43
N SER A 146 1.54 0.73 -4.26
CA SER A 146 2.45 1.61 -4.98
C SER A 146 2.82 2.85 -4.15
N GLY A 147 3.11 3.97 -4.77
CA GLY A 147 3.43 5.23 -4.11
C GLY A 147 3.29 6.43 -5.04
N ALA A 148 2.99 7.59 -4.47
CA ALA A 148 2.78 8.84 -5.19
C ALA A 148 4.03 9.34 -5.96
N ASP A 149 5.20 8.80 -5.64
CA ASP A 149 6.46 9.04 -6.33
C ASP A 149 6.49 8.54 -7.79
N THR A 150 5.53 7.71 -8.21
CA THR A 150 5.36 7.34 -9.62
C THR A 150 4.69 8.42 -10.46
N LEU A 151 3.98 9.35 -9.83
CA LEU A 151 3.21 10.41 -10.51
C LEU A 151 3.94 11.77 -10.53
N GLY A 152 4.94 11.94 -9.71
CA GLY A 152 5.66 13.21 -9.60
C GLY A 152 7.06 13.08 -9.02
N TYR A 153 7.84 14.17 -9.11
CA TYR A 153 9.18 14.19 -8.56
C TYR A 153 9.16 14.39 -7.04
N ILE A 154 9.63 13.38 -6.32
CA ILE A 154 9.94 13.49 -4.89
C ILE A 154 11.46 13.36 -4.74
N PRO A 155 12.15 14.33 -4.10
CA PRO A 155 13.60 14.28 -3.91
C PRO A 155 14.05 12.94 -3.31
N THR A 156 15.12 12.35 -3.84
CA THR A 156 15.72 11.07 -3.39
C THR A 156 14.89 9.80 -3.64
N HIS A 157 13.65 9.88 -4.10
CA HIS A 157 12.76 8.74 -4.32
C HIS A 157 12.92 8.05 -5.69
N GLY A 158 13.76 8.55 -6.60
CA GLY A 158 13.84 8.07 -7.98
C GLY A 158 14.01 6.56 -8.15
N LEU A 159 14.75 5.90 -7.25
CA LEU A 159 14.89 4.45 -7.26
C LEU A 159 13.58 3.74 -6.87
N LEU A 160 12.93 4.22 -5.82
CA LEU A 160 11.64 3.68 -5.37
C LEU A 160 10.57 3.89 -6.44
N ALA A 161 10.49 5.09 -7.00
CA ALA A 161 9.56 5.44 -8.08
C ALA A 161 9.70 4.50 -9.28
N ALA A 162 10.95 4.23 -9.74
CA ALA A 162 11.19 3.30 -10.83
C ALA A 162 10.72 1.87 -10.51
N ALA A 163 11.01 1.37 -9.31
CA ALA A 163 10.57 0.04 -8.89
C ALA A 163 9.03 -0.03 -8.74
N LYS A 164 8.39 1.01 -8.21
CA LYS A 164 6.92 1.09 -8.07
C LYS A 164 6.24 1.23 -9.43
N ALA A 165 6.79 1.99 -10.37
CA ALA A 165 6.28 2.04 -11.74
C ALA A 165 6.34 0.67 -12.44
N SER A 166 7.41 -0.11 -12.19
CA SER A 166 7.50 -1.50 -12.64
C SER A 166 6.41 -2.37 -12.01
N LEU A 167 6.16 -2.22 -10.71
CA LEU A 167 5.08 -2.91 -9.99
C LEU A 167 3.70 -2.59 -10.59
N GLU A 168 3.43 -1.33 -10.89
CA GLU A 168 2.16 -0.91 -11.53
C GLU A 168 1.98 -1.52 -12.93
N THR A 169 3.06 -1.66 -13.68
CA THR A 169 3.03 -2.37 -14.96
C THR A 169 2.69 -3.84 -14.77
N LEU A 170 3.30 -4.51 -13.78
CA LEU A 170 2.97 -5.90 -13.45
C LEU A 170 1.52 -6.08 -13.04
N VAL A 171 0.94 -5.14 -12.28
CA VAL A 171 -0.49 -5.17 -11.93
C VAL A 171 -1.37 -5.25 -13.17
N ARG A 172 -1.08 -4.46 -14.22
CA ARG A 172 -1.86 -4.46 -15.47
C ARG A 172 -1.71 -5.77 -16.25
N TYR A 173 -0.50 -6.34 -16.31
CA TYR A 173 -0.26 -7.62 -16.99
C TYR A 173 -0.93 -8.78 -16.24
N LEU A 174 -0.73 -8.86 -14.93
CA LEU A 174 -1.34 -9.89 -14.09
C LEU A 174 -2.88 -9.84 -14.12
N ALA A 175 -3.46 -8.65 -14.24
CA ALA A 175 -4.92 -8.51 -14.37
C ALA A 175 -5.47 -9.24 -15.60
N VAL A 176 -4.71 -9.29 -16.70
CA VAL A 176 -5.08 -10.00 -17.92
C VAL A 176 -4.74 -11.49 -17.81
N GLU A 177 -3.54 -11.81 -17.35
CA GLU A 177 -3.04 -13.19 -17.26
C GLU A 177 -3.82 -14.04 -16.25
N LEU A 178 -4.22 -13.46 -15.10
CA LEU A 178 -4.92 -14.18 -14.05
C LEU A 178 -6.47 -14.06 -14.16
N GLY A 179 -6.94 -13.13 -14.98
CA GLY A 179 -8.37 -12.91 -15.20
C GLY A 179 -9.17 -14.16 -15.58
N PRO A 180 -8.69 -15.05 -16.48
CA PRO A 180 -9.36 -16.30 -16.83
C PRO A 180 -9.60 -17.25 -15.64
N ALA A 181 -8.78 -17.18 -14.59
CA ALA A 181 -8.95 -17.91 -13.34
C ALA A 181 -9.85 -17.16 -12.32
N GLY A 182 -10.44 -16.03 -12.70
CA GLY A 182 -11.26 -15.18 -11.82
C GLY A 182 -10.47 -14.33 -10.83
N VAL A 183 -9.14 -14.42 -10.83
CA VAL A 183 -8.27 -13.64 -9.93
C VAL A 183 -8.11 -12.22 -10.48
N THR A 184 -8.34 -11.22 -9.62
CA THR A 184 -8.18 -9.81 -9.97
C THR A 184 -6.90 -9.23 -9.36
N THR A 185 -6.26 -8.30 -10.06
CA THR A 185 -5.06 -7.60 -9.59
C THR A 185 -5.25 -6.10 -9.66
N LEU A 186 -4.99 -5.42 -8.56
CA LEU A 186 -5.18 -3.99 -8.38
C LEU A 186 -3.93 -3.34 -7.77
N GLY A 187 -3.72 -2.07 -8.05
CA GLY A 187 -2.77 -1.24 -7.33
C GLY A 187 -3.48 -0.20 -6.47
N VAL A 188 -2.91 0.12 -5.32
CA VAL A 188 -3.26 1.30 -4.52
C VAL A 188 -2.05 2.21 -4.48
N LEU A 189 -2.26 3.48 -4.76
CA LEU A 189 -1.25 4.51 -4.74
C LEU A 189 -1.60 5.52 -3.64
N PRO A 190 -1.12 5.29 -2.41
CA PRO A 190 -1.30 6.25 -1.33
C PRO A 190 -0.43 7.49 -1.54
N GLY A 191 -0.91 8.64 -1.07
CA GLY A 191 -0.14 9.86 -0.93
C GLY A 191 0.81 9.82 0.28
N TYR A 192 1.05 10.99 0.86
CA TYR A 192 1.72 11.07 2.15
C TYR A 192 0.85 10.40 3.22
N ILE A 193 1.46 9.48 3.98
CA ILE A 193 0.81 8.83 5.13
C ILE A 193 1.66 9.10 6.36
N ASP A 194 1.08 9.71 7.38
CA ASP A 194 1.74 9.95 8.66
C ASP A 194 1.96 8.62 9.41
N THR A 195 3.17 8.09 9.32
CA THR A 195 3.56 6.81 9.91
C THR A 195 4.92 6.90 10.58
N ASP A 196 5.20 5.96 11.48
CA ASP A 196 6.54 5.82 12.08
C ASP A 196 7.63 5.61 11.03
N SER A 197 7.31 5.02 9.87
CA SER A 197 8.26 4.86 8.77
C SER A 197 8.68 6.22 8.21
N ILE A 198 7.76 7.12 7.96
CA ILE A 198 8.04 8.49 7.51
C ILE A 198 8.84 9.23 8.57
N ARG A 199 8.44 9.13 9.85
CA ARG A 199 9.14 9.77 10.97
C ARG A 199 10.61 9.31 11.06
N MET A 200 10.84 7.99 10.97
CA MET A 200 12.20 7.45 10.99
C MET A 200 13.03 7.85 9.76
N MET A 201 12.39 7.92 8.58
CA MET A 201 13.07 8.26 7.33
C MET A 201 13.45 9.72 7.26
N THR A 202 12.61 10.62 7.73
CA THR A 202 12.80 12.07 7.61
C THR A 202 13.52 12.68 8.81
N GLY A 203 13.54 11.99 9.96
CA GLY A 203 14.22 12.46 11.16
C GLY A 203 13.82 13.89 11.55
N PRO A 204 14.76 14.84 11.67
CA PRO A 204 14.46 16.23 12.04
C PRO A 204 13.56 16.97 11.04
N ALA A 205 13.45 16.50 9.80
CA ALA A 205 12.58 17.11 8.79
C ALA A 205 11.13 16.62 8.88
N TYR A 206 10.79 15.71 9.80
CA TYR A 206 9.44 15.14 9.91
C TYR A 206 8.38 16.20 10.20
N GLU A 207 8.51 16.99 11.25
CA GLU A 207 7.50 17.99 11.61
C GLU A 207 7.32 19.08 10.52
N PRO A 208 8.40 19.67 9.95
CA PRO A 208 8.27 20.57 8.82
C PRO A 208 7.56 19.92 7.60
N LEU A 209 7.86 18.67 7.30
CA LEU A 209 7.23 17.95 6.18
C LEU A 209 5.75 17.73 6.43
N LYS A 210 5.39 17.27 7.62
CA LYS A 210 3.99 17.05 8.02
C LYS A 210 3.19 18.35 8.00
N GLN A 211 3.76 19.45 8.50
CA GLN A 211 3.10 20.75 8.47
C GLN A 211 2.91 21.25 7.03
N ALA A 212 3.92 21.10 6.18
CA ALA A 212 3.80 21.43 4.76
C ALA A 212 2.72 20.60 4.06
N GLU A 213 2.60 19.31 4.38
CA GLU A 213 1.51 18.46 3.88
C GLU A 213 0.16 19.01 4.30
N ILE A 214 -0.06 19.28 5.59
CA ILE A 214 -1.32 19.82 6.11
C ILE A 214 -1.69 21.14 5.42
N GLU A 215 -0.72 22.05 5.26
CA GLU A 215 -0.97 23.35 4.63
C GLU A 215 -1.30 23.25 3.14
N THR A 216 -0.91 22.16 2.49
CA THR A 216 -0.99 22.01 1.05
C THR A 216 -2.06 21.05 0.60
N HIS A 217 -2.38 20.09 1.42
CA HIS A 217 -3.36 19.07 1.12
C HIS A 217 -4.78 19.69 1.00
N PRO A 218 -5.60 19.25 0.01
CA PRO A 218 -6.97 19.76 -0.15
C PRO A 218 -7.82 19.66 1.12
N PHE A 219 -7.66 18.57 1.87
CA PHE A 219 -8.40 18.34 3.13
C PHE A 219 -7.77 19.01 4.35
N ARG A 220 -6.63 19.73 4.19
CA ARG A 220 -5.93 20.40 5.28
C ARG A 220 -5.54 19.46 6.44
N MET A 221 -5.17 18.24 6.10
CA MET A 221 -4.73 17.21 7.04
C MET A 221 -3.67 16.32 6.41
N ALA A 222 -2.88 15.66 7.25
CA ALA A 222 -2.04 14.55 6.84
C ALA A 222 -2.85 13.25 6.98
N ALA A 223 -2.84 12.41 5.95
CA ALA A 223 -3.54 11.13 6.01
C ALA A 223 -2.90 10.20 7.05
N SER A 224 -3.72 9.48 7.79
CA SER A 224 -3.30 8.42 8.70
C SER A 224 -3.10 7.08 7.96
N ALA A 225 -2.49 6.12 8.63
CA ALA A 225 -2.44 4.75 8.11
C ALA A 225 -3.83 4.12 7.97
N ASP A 226 -4.79 4.52 8.80
CA ASP A 226 -6.17 4.03 8.73
C ASP A 226 -6.89 4.56 7.49
N ASP A 227 -6.73 5.85 7.13
CA ASP A 227 -7.29 6.42 5.89
C ASP A 227 -6.82 5.66 4.64
N ALA A 228 -5.55 5.28 4.61
CA ALA A 228 -5.01 4.50 3.49
C ALA A 228 -5.45 3.02 3.53
N ALA A 229 -5.59 2.44 4.73
CA ALA A 229 -6.08 1.07 4.91
C ALA A 229 -7.55 0.92 4.48
N GLU A 230 -8.38 1.95 4.68
CA GLU A 230 -9.78 1.97 4.23
C GLU A 230 -9.89 1.77 2.71
N ALA A 231 -9.04 2.43 1.93
CA ALA A 231 -9.03 2.23 0.48
C ALA A 231 -8.67 0.78 0.11
N ILE A 232 -7.66 0.19 0.77
CA ILE A 232 -7.29 -1.22 0.55
C ILE A 232 -8.45 -2.15 0.92
N ALA A 233 -9.10 -1.92 2.05
CA ALA A 233 -10.23 -2.74 2.49
C ALA A 233 -11.44 -2.61 1.55
N LEU A 234 -11.77 -1.42 1.07
CA LEU A 234 -12.80 -1.20 0.05
C LEU A 234 -12.51 -1.97 -1.24
N LEU A 235 -11.25 -2.03 -1.64
CA LEU A 235 -10.85 -2.82 -2.80
C LEU A 235 -10.92 -4.34 -2.57
N CYS A 236 -11.04 -4.83 -1.33
CA CYS A 236 -11.31 -6.22 -1.02
C CYS A 236 -12.80 -6.59 -1.20
N LEU A 237 -13.71 -5.61 -1.28
CA LEU A 237 -15.14 -5.87 -1.44
C LEU A 237 -15.49 -6.43 -2.83
N PRO A 238 -16.55 -7.24 -2.96
CA PRO A 238 -16.99 -7.80 -4.25
C PRO A 238 -17.27 -6.73 -5.30
N GLU A 239 -17.76 -5.56 -4.89
CA GLU A 239 -18.11 -4.42 -5.76
C GLU A 239 -16.90 -3.85 -6.50
N ALA A 240 -15.70 -4.01 -5.96
CA ALA A 240 -14.47 -3.55 -6.60
C ALA A 240 -13.96 -4.47 -7.74
N ARG A 241 -14.68 -5.57 -8.07
CA ARG A 241 -14.23 -6.57 -9.06
C ARG A 241 -13.93 -5.98 -10.46
N TRP A 242 -14.70 -4.99 -10.89
CA TRP A 242 -14.48 -4.34 -12.20
C TRP A 242 -13.30 -3.37 -12.25
N LEU A 243 -12.65 -3.09 -11.10
CA LEU A 243 -11.43 -2.26 -11.06
C LEU A 243 -10.16 -3.04 -11.42
N ASN A 244 -10.29 -4.25 -12.00
CA ASN A 244 -9.16 -5.10 -12.37
C ASN A 244 -8.15 -4.36 -13.27
N GLY A 245 -6.88 -4.41 -12.94
CA GLY A 245 -5.79 -3.72 -13.63
C GLY A 245 -5.65 -2.23 -13.32
N GLN A 246 -6.50 -1.66 -12.46
CA GLN A 246 -6.42 -0.25 -12.09
C GLN A 246 -5.39 0.00 -11.00
N ILE A 247 -4.76 1.18 -11.08
CA ILE A 247 -3.97 1.77 -9.98
C ILE A 247 -4.83 2.88 -9.38
N VAL A 248 -5.40 2.60 -8.22
CA VAL A 248 -6.31 3.52 -7.54
C VAL A 248 -5.50 4.50 -6.71
N GLN A 249 -5.55 5.78 -7.07
CA GLN A 249 -4.93 6.86 -6.33
C GLN A 249 -5.74 7.14 -5.07
N ASN A 250 -5.09 7.04 -3.92
CA ASN A 250 -5.67 7.27 -2.59
C ASN A 250 -4.83 8.30 -1.83
N ASP A 251 -4.87 9.54 -2.29
CA ASP A 251 -4.08 10.64 -1.76
C ASP A 251 -4.91 11.90 -1.45
N GLY A 252 -6.24 11.79 -1.45
CA GLY A 252 -7.14 12.91 -1.19
C GLY A 252 -6.97 14.11 -2.14
N GLY A 253 -6.35 13.90 -3.31
CA GLY A 253 -6.03 14.94 -4.29
C GLY A 253 -4.71 15.69 -4.01
N GLY A 254 -3.90 15.22 -3.06
CA GLY A 254 -2.66 15.87 -2.63
C GLY A 254 -1.69 16.13 -3.77
N ILE A 255 -1.47 15.16 -4.67
CA ILE A 255 -0.58 15.31 -5.83
C ILE A 255 -1.05 16.40 -6.78
N TYR A 256 -2.35 16.49 -7.05
CA TYR A 256 -2.89 17.54 -7.93
C TYR A 256 -2.76 18.92 -7.29
N ALA A 257 -2.97 19.04 -5.98
CA ALA A 257 -2.77 20.28 -5.24
C ALA A 257 -1.30 20.76 -5.30
N MET A 258 -0.34 19.84 -5.18
CA MET A 258 1.09 20.16 -5.33
C MET A 258 1.41 20.68 -6.75
N GLN A 259 0.88 20.06 -7.78
CA GLN A 259 1.06 20.51 -9.16
C GLN A 259 0.43 21.89 -9.43
N GLY A 260 -0.73 22.17 -8.85
CA GLY A 260 -1.42 23.44 -8.98
C GLY A 260 -0.71 24.65 -8.36
N ARG A 261 0.13 24.46 -7.37
CA ARG A 261 0.88 25.52 -6.65
C ARG A 261 1.80 26.32 -7.55
N PHE A 262 2.43 25.70 -8.53
CA PHE A 262 3.27 26.41 -9.48
C PHE A 262 2.47 27.49 -10.22
N PHE A 263 1.25 27.17 -10.65
CA PHE A 263 0.36 28.13 -11.30
C PHE A 263 -0.14 29.18 -10.34
N GLN A 264 -0.51 28.83 -9.11
CA GLN A 264 -0.93 29.80 -8.08
C GLN A 264 0.18 30.81 -7.76
N ALA A 265 1.41 30.34 -7.57
CA ALA A 265 2.56 31.20 -7.33
C ALA A 265 2.85 32.11 -8.54
N ALA A 266 2.73 31.61 -9.77
CA ALA A 266 2.92 32.38 -10.98
C ALA A 266 1.82 33.45 -11.18
N VAL A 267 0.58 33.15 -10.85
CA VAL A 267 -0.55 34.11 -10.88
C VAL A 267 -0.37 35.20 -9.82
N ALA A 268 -0.01 34.81 -8.60
CA ALA A 268 0.26 35.76 -7.52
C ALA A 268 1.44 36.71 -7.86
N ALA A 269 2.51 36.18 -8.45
CA ALA A 269 3.68 36.97 -8.85
C ALA A 269 3.38 37.98 -9.98
N ARG A 270 2.31 37.78 -10.76
CA ARG A 270 1.87 38.69 -11.83
C ARG A 270 0.88 39.76 -11.36
N GLY A 271 0.62 39.87 -10.04
CA GLY A 271 -0.41 40.80 -9.51
C GLY A 271 -1.81 40.43 -9.97
N GLY A 272 -1.98 39.20 -10.46
CA GLY A 272 -3.26 38.69 -10.91
C GLY A 272 -4.15 38.41 -9.73
N VAL A 273 -5.37 38.78 -9.85
CA VAL A 273 -6.57 38.67 -9.05
C VAL A 273 -6.27 38.04 -7.69
N ALA A 274 -6.07 38.89 -6.68
CA ALA A 274 -6.23 38.46 -5.30
C ALA A 274 -7.58 37.76 -5.25
N GLY A 275 -7.56 36.45 -5.15
CA GLY A 275 -8.79 35.68 -5.13
C GLY A 275 -9.59 36.21 -3.97
N ASP A 276 -10.75 36.70 -4.23
CA ASP A 276 -11.85 36.60 -3.34
C ASP A 276 -11.81 35.19 -2.76
N ASP A 277 -11.76 35.06 -1.43
CA ASP A 277 -11.78 33.77 -0.71
C ASP A 277 -13.09 32.99 -0.94
N SER A 278 -13.88 33.39 -1.90
CA SER A 278 -15.07 32.68 -2.35
C SER A 278 -14.64 31.33 -2.94
N PRO A 279 -15.15 30.21 -2.45
CA PRO A 279 -14.93 28.93 -3.09
C PRO A 279 -15.39 29.05 -4.55
N ILE A 280 -14.57 28.57 -5.48
CA ILE A 280 -14.97 28.45 -6.89
C ILE A 280 -16.13 27.44 -6.91
N VAL A 281 -17.34 27.96 -6.71
CA VAL A 281 -18.59 27.25 -6.92
C VAL A 281 -19.06 27.67 -8.30
N GLY A 282 -18.73 26.85 -9.29
CA GLY A 282 -19.25 27.09 -10.63
C GLY A 282 -18.36 26.52 -11.74
N LEU A 283 -18.37 25.22 -11.90
CA LEU A 283 -18.37 24.55 -13.21
C LEU A 283 -19.58 23.66 -13.27
#